data_f638ceb021756baf33a6ccd745eabcc8
#
_entry.id   f638ceb021756baf33a6ccd745eabcc8
#
_cell.length_a   1.000
_cell.length_b   1.000
_cell.length_c   1.000
_cell.angle_alpha   90.00
_cell.angle_beta   90.00
_cell.angle_gamma   90.00
#
_symmetry.space_group_name_H-M   'P 1'
#
loop_
_entity.id
_entity.type
_entity.pdbx_description
1 polymer ?
#
loop_
_entity_poly.entity_id
_entity_poly.type
_entity_poly.pdbx_seq_one_letter_code
_entity_poly.pdbx_strand_id
1 'polypeptide(L)'
;INVTFKYSVKAYNRIRKGLYIKNGWSPHEISLTDCVDVRNGELVAIQIDADVNEPICDDLLGNYFWFCDGQYHVKQNVKTEVGVAALRKDLYENGFYCDGIHYVRFKRSSGSSRVGKCLFIDEKLYRGMDKWAHCGIKIKDGQEIDLAAWEAYIALTTSSIIDTIEINPENILVINDFESVFSDDVIATRIDDNGRLISKPEQVEIKNSIWDGQSLLDSELFTGYDRYGMLLLRNRFFKSACFNTNIQWFFRQKGITSVSQLNGYTIAKRIEDIKLITTPSSIKYLKFGSLQQWLDNLDPIFGIVKHEKPTHYFDGRLVQTHYQLINSLQLTYEEMEEFLKPSIDYIHLLNTEPAVIRNHIRYPSKDDWHLPMTALESKNDIVYKLLGLNERFCETKLYSEFRRDLVRSFVKNLKCGHVLVNGNYSTLLGNPLEMLYNAIGSWNGESMLGIGNVCSTRFCDGQELLGSRSPHVTMGNILLTKNV
;
A
#
# COMPACT_ATOMS: atom_id res chain seq x y z
N ILE A 1 -25.13 12.59 11.16
CA ILE A 1 -23.99 11.67 11.02
C ILE A 1 -24.28 10.74 9.88
N ASN A 2 -23.36 10.71 8.90
CA ASN A 2 -23.44 9.73 7.83
C ASN A 2 -22.60 8.52 8.24
N VAL A 3 -23.25 7.43 8.56
CA VAL A 3 -22.60 6.13 8.71
C VAL A 3 -22.64 5.44 7.35
N THR A 4 -21.49 5.23 6.76
CA THR A 4 -21.40 4.55 5.47
C THR A 4 -20.85 3.15 5.72
N PHE A 5 -21.61 2.16 5.37
CA PHE A 5 -21.16 0.78 5.30
C PHE A 5 -20.66 0.52 3.89
N LYS A 6 -19.48 -0.04 3.74
CA LYS A 6 -18.91 -0.31 2.42
C LYS A 6 -18.67 -1.80 2.21
N TYR A 7 -19.22 -2.32 1.14
CA TYR A 7 -19.05 -3.70 0.71
C TYR A 7 -18.51 -3.75 -0.73
N SER A 8 -17.45 -4.50 -0.95
CA SER A 8 -16.90 -4.74 -2.29
C SER A 8 -16.93 -6.23 -2.63
N VAL A 9 -17.86 -6.61 -3.50
CA VAL A 9 -17.97 -8.00 -4.00
C VAL A 9 -16.67 -8.46 -4.68
N LYS A 10 -15.96 -7.57 -5.37
CA LYS A 10 -14.67 -7.89 -5.99
C LYS A 10 -13.61 -8.23 -4.94
N ALA A 11 -13.48 -7.41 -3.91
CA ALA A 11 -12.52 -7.66 -2.82
C ALA A 11 -12.88 -8.94 -2.08
N TYR A 12 -14.15 -9.16 -1.77
CA TYR A 12 -14.67 -10.37 -1.16
C TYR A 12 -14.28 -11.64 -1.94
N ASN A 13 -14.59 -11.69 -3.22
CA ASN A 13 -14.32 -12.88 -4.03
C ASN A 13 -12.82 -13.17 -4.16
N ARG A 14 -11.98 -12.14 -4.19
CA ARG A 14 -10.51 -12.29 -4.25
C ARG A 14 -9.95 -12.80 -2.94
N ILE A 15 -10.35 -12.21 -1.83
CA ILE A 15 -9.94 -12.63 -0.49
C ILE A 15 -10.40 -14.07 -0.23
N ARG A 16 -11.64 -14.40 -0.57
CA ARG A 16 -12.19 -15.74 -0.42
C ARG A 16 -11.42 -16.80 -1.21
N LYS A 17 -10.98 -16.49 -2.40
CA LYS A 17 -10.11 -17.38 -3.20
C LYS A 17 -8.73 -17.59 -2.59
N GLY A 18 -8.22 -16.59 -1.91
CA GLY A 18 -6.88 -16.58 -1.35
C GLY A 18 -6.82 -16.97 0.11
N LEU A 19 -6.64 -15.96 0.95
CA LEU A 19 -6.23 -16.13 2.34
C LEU A 19 -7.28 -16.77 3.26
N TYR A 20 -8.56 -16.70 2.89
CA TYR A 20 -9.65 -17.05 3.82
C TYR A 20 -10.45 -18.29 3.44
N ILE A 21 -10.31 -18.78 2.24
CA ILE A 21 -11.14 -19.89 1.73
C ILE A 21 -11.01 -21.19 2.54
N LYS A 22 -9.84 -21.45 3.09
CA LYS A 22 -9.56 -22.63 3.90
C LYS A 22 -10.36 -22.72 5.19
N ASN A 23 -10.80 -21.58 5.71
CA ASN A 23 -11.44 -21.50 7.02
C ASN A 23 -12.97 -21.37 6.94
N GLY A 24 -13.50 -21.41 5.74
CA GLY A 24 -14.96 -21.35 5.51
C GLY A 24 -15.58 -19.98 5.81
N TRP A 25 -14.78 -18.94 6.00
CA TRP A 25 -15.24 -17.57 6.24
C TRP A 25 -14.45 -16.59 5.38
N SER A 26 -15.04 -15.46 5.09
CA SER A 26 -14.49 -14.46 4.19
C SER A 26 -14.72 -13.07 4.73
N PRO A 27 -13.66 -12.34 5.04
CA PRO A 27 -13.78 -10.91 5.29
C PRO A 27 -14.08 -10.17 3.98
N HIS A 28 -14.90 -9.16 4.07
CA HIS A 28 -15.13 -8.27 2.95
C HIS A 28 -15.34 -6.83 3.41
N GLU A 29 -14.90 -5.93 2.59
CA GLU A 29 -15.15 -4.52 2.77
C GLU A 29 -16.48 -4.18 2.11
N ILE A 30 -17.46 -3.73 2.88
CA ILE A 30 -18.78 -3.37 2.38
C ILE A 30 -18.89 -1.87 2.23
N SER A 31 -19.28 -1.41 1.06
CA SER A 31 -19.71 -0.05 0.82
C SER A 31 -21.16 -0.02 0.40
N LEU A 32 -22.00 0.59 1.18
CA LEU A 32 -23.44 0.66 0.95
C LEU A 32 -23.87 1.46 -0.29
N THR A 33 -22.98 2.17 -0.92
CA THR A 33 -23.22 2.78 -2.23
C THR A 33 -23.31 1.76 -3.37
N ASP A 34 -22.79 0.52 -3.13
CA ASP A 34 -22.81 -0.59 -4.09
C ASP A 34 -23.62 -1.78 -3.55
N CYS A 35 -24.62 -1.51 -2.73
CA CYS A 35 -25.34 -2.52 -1.96
C CYS A 35 -25.91 -3.65 -2.79
N VAL A 36 -25.18 -4.72 -2.82
CA VAL A 36 -25.73 -6.03 -3.11
C VAL A 36 -25.24 -6.97 -2.02
N ASP A 37 -26.11 -7.25 -1.06
CA ASP A 37 -25.96 -8.35 -0.12
C ASP A 37 -25.04 -8.14 1.10
N VAL A 38 -25.47 -7.26 1.99
CA VAL A 38 -25.03 -7.26 3.41
C VAL A 38 -25.33 -8.61 4.08
N ARG A 39 -26.23 -9.41 3.50
CA ARG A 39 -26.70 -10.71 4.05
C ARG A 39 -25.68 -11.83 3.99
N ASN A 40 -24.62 -11.70 3.17
CA ASN A 40 -23.49 -12.63 3.21
C ASN A 40 -22.35 -12.09 4.08
N GLY A 41 -22.62 -11.10 4.91
CA GLY A 41 -21.68 -10.31 5.65
C GLY A 41 -20.92 -11.06 6.71
N GLU A 42 -19.80 -11.58 6.32
CA GLU A 42 -18.82 -12.17 7.23
C GLU A 42 -17.93 -11.09 7.86
N LEU A 43 -17.79 -9.95 7.17
CA LEU A 43 -17.02 -8.80 7.65
C LEU A 43 -17.56 -7.48 7.12
N VAL A 44 -17.91 -6.57 8.00
CA VAL A 44 -18.49 -5.27 7.70
C VAL A 44 -17.50 -4.16 8.02
N ALA A 45 -17.25 -3.29 7.05
CA ALA A 45 -16.48 -2.07 7.27
C ALA A 45 -17.41 -0.90 7.57
N ILE A 46 -17.26 -0.29 8.73
CA ILE A 46 -17.97 0.93 9.09
C ILE A 46 -17.01 2.12 8.96
N GLN A 47 -17.42 3.08 8.17
CA GLN A 47 -16.78 4.40 8.10
C GLN A 47 -17.71 5.42 8.75
N ILE A 48 -17.22 6.07 9.80
CA ILE A 48 -17.91 7.19 10.42
C ILE A 48 -17.30 8.45 9.82
N ASP A 49 -18.16 9.28 9.23
CA ASP A 49 -17.72 10.55 8.63
C ASP A 49 -17.33 11.51 9.75
N ALA A 50 -16.06 11.93 9.76
CA ALA A 50 -15.48 12.69 10.87
C ALA A 50 -15.87 14.17 10.88
N ASP A 51 -16.44 14.67 9.80
CA ASP A 51 -16.79 16.09 9.64
C ASP A 51 -18.14 16.48 10.28
N VAL A 52 -18.81 15.54 10.92
CA VAL A 52 -20.10 15.79 11.51
C VAL A 52 -19.98 15.95 13.02
N ASN A 53 -20.04 17.20 13.46
CA ASN A 53 -20.16 17.57 14.88
C ASN A 53 -21.60 17.43 15.43
N GLU A 54 -22.43 16.67 14.76
CA GLU A 54 -23.80 16.43 15.22
C GLU A 54 -23.83 15.32 16.28
N PRO A 55 -24.57 15.52 17.35
CA PRO A 55 -24.75 14.51 18.39
C PRO A 55 -25.47 13.27 17.86
N ILE A 56 -24.95 12.12 18.23
CA ILE A 56 -25.53 10.81 17.91
C ILE A 56 -26.23 10.28 19.14
N CYS A 57 -27.25 9.61 18.85
CA CYS A 57 -28.24 9.12 19.76
C CYS A 57 -27.87 7.83 20.47
N ASP A 58 -28.50 7.60 21.60
CA ASP A 58 -28.12 6.69 22.68
C ASP A 58 -28.14 5.21 22.40
N ASP A 59 -28.88 4.76 21.50
CA ASP A 59 -29.10 3.34 21.36
C ASP A 59 -28.52 2.92 20.01
N LEU A 60 -27.35 2.53 20.08
CA LEU A 60 -26.48 2.72 18.97
C LEU A 60 -26.84 1.90 17.76
N LEU A 61 -27.20 0.74 17.78
CA LEU A 61 -27.02 -0.01 16.54
C LEU A 61 -28.02 -1.15 16.37
N GLY A 62 -28.91 -1.43 16.57
CA GLY A 62 -30.02 -2.31 16.33
C GLY A 62 -31.32 -1.56 16.51
N ASN A 63 -31.27 -0.55 17.43
CA ASN A 63 -32.46 0.24 17.69
C ASN A 63 -32.50 1.56 16.96
N TYR A 64 -31.37 2.06 16.42
CA TYR A 64 -31.29 3.40 15.84
C TYR A 64 -31.12 3.49 14.36
N PHE A 65 -30.55 2.48 13.75
CA PHE A 65 -30.41 2.44 12.30
C PHE A 65 -31.45 1.50 11.71
N TRP A 66 -32.03 1.91 10.62
CA TRP A 66 -32.84 1.04 9.77
C TRP A 66 -32.31 1.09 8.34
N PHE A 67 -32.40 -0.02 7.64
CA PHE A 67 -31.90 -0.16 6.28
C PHE A 67 -33.05 0.06 5.30
N CYS A 68 -32.87 1.01 4.36
CA CYS A 68 -33.80 1.26 3.28
C CYS A 68 -33.04 1.80 2.06
N ASP A 69 -33.44 1.38 0.86
CA ASP A 69 -32.86 1.83 -0.41
C ASP A 69 -31.31 1.72 -0.48
N GLY A 70 -30.77 0.65 0.08
CA GLY A 70 -29.34 0.43 0.09
C GLY A 70 -28.55 1.31 1.07
N GLN A 71 -29.22 2.04 1.97
CA GLN A 71 -28.61 2.92 2.96
C GLN A 71 -29.13 2.69 4.37
N TYR A 72 -28.26 2.90 5.36
CA TYR A 72 -28.65 2.96 6.76
C TYR A 72 -29.06 4.38 7.13
N HIS A 73 -30.26 4.49 7.66
CA HIS A 73 -30.82 5.74 8.15
C HIS A 73 -30.92 5.73 9.66
N VAL A 74 -30.68 6.87 10.28
CA VAL A 74 -30.91 7.04 11.71
C VAL A 74 -32.42 7.09 11.94
N LYS A 75 -32.94 6.27 12.86
CA LYS A 75 -34.35 6.29 13.25
C LYS A 75 -34.71 7.63 13.86
N GLN A 76 -35.82 8.22 13.41
CA GLN A 76 -36.36 9.45 14.02
C GLN A 76 -36.82 9.16 15.45
N ASN A 77 -36.58 10.08 16.38
CA ASN A 77 -36.98 10.05 17.80
C ASN A 77 -35.92 9.54 18.78
N VAL A 78 -34.71 9.65 18.48
CA VAL A 78 -33.64 9.34 19.42
C VAL A 78 -33.31 10.56 20.26
N LYS A 79 -33.38 10.41 21.58
CA LYS A 79 -33.43 11.56 22.52
C LYS A 79 -32.11 11.90 23.19
N THR A 80 -31.08 11.13 23.03
CA THR A 80 -29.86 11.33 23.74
C THR A 80 -28.65 11.51 22.81
N GLU A 81 -27.82 12.43 23.14
CA GLU A 81 -26.77 12.95 22.27
C GLU A 81 -25.42 12.34 22.66
N VAL A 82 -24.95 11.41 21.86
CA VAL A 82 -23.65 10.80 22.05
C VAL A 82 -22.67 11.36 21.00
N GLY A 83 -21.55 11.89 21.42
CA GLY A 83 -20.51 12.38 20.51
C GLY A 83 -19.87 11.26 19.70
N VAL A 84 -19.29 11.60 18.54
CA VAL A 84 -18.61 10.65 17.61
C VAL A 84 -17.56 9.79 18.33
N ALA A 85 -16.86 10.35 19.34
CA ALA A 85 -15.88 9.59 20.11
C ALA A 85 -16.52 8.51 20.98
N ALA A 86 -17.66 8.81 21.60
CA ALA A 86 -18.41 7.85 22.41
C ALA A 86 -19.03 6.75 21.54
N LEU A 87 -19.61 7.10 20.39
CA LEU A 87 -20.09 6.13 19.42
C LEU A 87 -18.96 5.17 18.98
N ARG A 88 -17.80 5.72 18.64
CA ARG A 88 -16.66 4.89 18.22
C ARG A 88 -16.22 3.96 19.35
N LYS A 89 -16.18 4.43 20.58
CA LYS A 89 -15.84 3.64 21.75
C LYS A 89 -16.84 2.50 21.93
N ASP A 90 -18.11 2.79 21.89
CA ASP A 90 -19.17 1.79 22.07
C ASP A 90 -19.15 0.74 20.96
N LEU A 91 -19.00 1.13 19.69
CA LEU A 91 -18.83 0.20 18.59
C LEU A 91 -17.62 -0.73 18.78
N TYR A 92 -16.54 -0.21 19.37
CA TYR A 92 -15.32 -1.00 19.58
C TYR A 92 -15.46 -1.98 20.74
N GLU A 93 -16.22 -1.64 21.77
CA GLU A 93 -16.40 -2.44 22.98
C GLU A 93 -17.55 -3.43 22.83
N ASN A 94 -18.67 -3.00 22.29
CA ASN A 94 -19.92 -3.76 22.28
C ASN A 94 -20.35 -4.27 20.89
N GLY A 95 -19.69 -3.82 19.82
CA GLY A 95 -20.11 -4.17 18.47
C GLY A 95 -21.47 -3.57 18.09
N PHE A 96 -22.20 -4.23 17.18
CA PHE A 96 -23.53 -3.83 16.76
C PHE A 96 -24.31 -4.98 16.15
N TYR A 97 -25.64 -4.87 16.12
CA TYR A 97 -26.50 -5.82 15.45
C TYR A 97 -26.93 -5.31 14.07
N CYS A 98 -26.88 -6.19 13.08
CA CYS A 98 -27.40 -5.92 11.74
C CYS A 98 -28.07 -7.20 11.23
N ASP A 99 -29.32 -7.12 10.81
CA ASP A 99 -30.13 -8.26 10.32
C ASP A 99 -30.12 -9.48 11.28
N GLY A 100 -30.11 -9.23 12.58
CA GLY A 100 -30.08 -10.27 13.62
C GLY A 100 -28.71 -10.91 13.86
N ILE A 101 -27.65 -10.45 13.18
CA ILE A 101 -26.28 -10.89 13.37
C ILE A 101 -25.57 -9.87 14.26
N HIS A 102 -24.88 -10.36 15.30
CA HIS A 102 -24.03 -9.53 16.12
C HIS A 102 -22.62 -9.45 15.50
N TYR A 103 -22.21 -8.23 15.18
CA TYR A 103 -20.89 -7.92 14.63
C TYR A 103 -20.00 -7.33 15.73
N VAL A 104 -18.86 -7.95 15.96
CA VAL A 104 -17.85 -7.49 16.90
C VAL A 104 -16.65 -6.91 16.19
N ARG A 105 -15.93 -5.99 16.82
CA ARG A 105 -14.72 -5.42 16.27
C ARG A 105 -13.72 -6.52 15.92
N PHE A 106 -13.25 -6.51 14.69
CA PHE A 106 -12.18 -7.41 14.25
C PHE A 106 -10.84 -6.67 14.27
N LYS A 107 -10.43 -6.11 13.16
CA LYS A 107 -9.12 -5.44 13.02
C LYS A 107 -9.23 -4.24 12.10
N ARG A 108 -8.20 -3.38 12.12
CA ARG A 108 -8.06 -2.28 11.18
C ARG A 108 -6.61 -2.15 10.74
N SER A 109 -6.36 -1.95 9.44
CA SER A 109 -5.04 -1.57 8.98
C SER A 109 -4.71 -0.13 9.41
N SER A 110 -3.42 0.21 9.52
CA SER A 110 -2.98 1.58 9.82
C SER A 110 -3.51 2.62 8.82
N GLY A 111 -3.62 2.25 7.54
CA GLY A 111 -4.21 3.09 6.51
C GLY A 111 -5.71 3.28 6.71
N SER A 112 -6.45 2.22 7.00
CA SER A 112 -7.89 2.28 7.30
C SER A 112 -8.18 3.10 8.55
N SER A 113 -7.34 3.01 9.56
CA SER A 113 -7.43 3.77 10.79
C SER A 113 -7.39 5.29 10.55
N ARG A 114 -6.56 5.76 9.63
CA ARG A 114 -6.44 7.19 9.28
C ARG A 114 -7.72 7.79 8.69
N VAL A 115 -8.51 6.98 8.02
CA VAL A 115 -9.79 7.39 7.41
C VAL A 115 -11.00 6.95 8.23
N GLY A 116 -10.80 6.59 9.50
CA GLY A 116 -11.87 6.21 10.42
C GLY A 116 -12.52 4.84 10.15
N LYS A 117 -11.94 4.01 9.30
CA LYS A 117 -12.47 2.66 9.00
C LYS A 117 -12.07 1.65 10.06
N CYS A 118 -12.99 0.79 10.44
CA CYS A 118 -12.76 -0.40 11.25
C CYS A 118 -13.52 -1.58 10.65
N LEU A 119 -12.95 -2.77 10.71
CA LEU A 119 -13.58 -4.00 10.25
C LEU A 119 -14.26 -4.70 11.44
N PHE A 120 -15.48 -5.15 11.19
CA PHE A 120 -16.27 -5.93 12.13
C PHE A 120 -16.58 -7.29 11.50
N ILE A 121 -16.69 -8.31 12.34
CA ILE A 121 -16.94 -9.69 11.93
C ILE A 121 -18.13 -10.25 12.71
N ASP A 122 -18.88 -11.18 12.12
CA ASP A 122 -19.85 -11.98 12.86
C ASP A 122 -19.16 -12.62 14.07
N GLU A 123 -19.73 -12.40 15.26
CA GLU A 123 -19.17 -12.92 16.52
C GLU A 123 -18.90 -14.42 16.48
N LYS A 124 -19.74 -15.19 15.79
CA LYS A 124 -19.58 -16.64 15.64
C LYS A 124 -18.29 -17.02 14.91
N LEU A 125 -17.81 -16.17 14.02
CA LEU A 125 -16.61 -16.38 13.22
C LEU A 125 -15.35 -15.81 13.89
N TYR A 126 -15.52 -14.91 14.87
CA TYR A 126 -14.43 -14.16 15.49
C TYR A 126 -13.29 -15.06 15.97
N ARG A 127 -13.60 -16.09 16.76
CA ARG A 127 -12.60 -16.98 17.36
C ARG A 127 -11.77 -17.72 16.30
N GLY A 128 -12.41 -18.19 15.23
CA GLY A 128 -11.73 -18.90 14.13
C GLY A 128 -10.78 -17.95 13.38
N MET A 129 -11.26 -16.76 13.08
CA MET A 129 -10.51 -15.71 12.38
C MET A 129 -9.33 -15.21 13.20
N ASP A 130 -9.54 -14.96 14.48
CA ASP A 130 -8.50 -14.49 15.39
C ASP A 130 -7.39 -15.54 15.55
N LYS A 131 -7.76 -16.79 15.80
CA LYS A 131 -6.81 -17.92 15.87
C LYS A 131 -5.99 -18.07 14.58
N TRP A 132 -6.64 -17.97 13.44
CA TRP A 132 -5.95 -18.04 12.15
C TRP A 132 -4.99 -16.84 11.96
N ALA A 133 -5.44 -15.64 12.31
CA ALA A 133 -4.64 -14.42 12.16
C ALA A 133 -3.38 -14.41 13.03
N HIS A 134 -3.42 -15.09 14.20
CA HIS A 134 -2.28 -15.26 15.10
C HIS A 134 -1.19 -16.18 14.56
N CYS A 135 -1.42 -16.92 13.48
CA CYS A 135 -0.40 -17.74 12.81
C CYS A 135 0.35 -18.69 13.76
N GLY A 136 -0.36 -19.32 14.71
CA GLY A 136 0.23 -20.24 15.68
C GLY A 136 1.03 -19.60 16.82
N ILE A 137 1.16 -18.29 16.87
CA ILE A 137 1.84 -17.59 17.97
C ILE A 137 1.03 -17.76 19.26
N LYS A 138 1.71 -18.15 20.31
CA LYS A 138 1.17 -18.27 21.68
C LYS A 138 1.92 -17.28 22.56
N ILE A 139 1.23 -16.26 23.04
CA ILE A 139 1.76 -15.31 24.01
C ILE A 139 1.66 -15.98 25.39
N LYS A 140 2.75 -16.00 26.12
CA LYS A 140 2.80 -16.57 27.48
C LYS A 140 2.35 -15.52 28.49
N ASP A 141 1.76 -15.96 29.60
CA ASP A 141 1.45 -15.07 30.71
C ASP A 141 2.72 -14.38 31.21
N GLY A 142 2.66 -13.06 31.39
CA GLY A 142 3.79 -12.23 31.79
C GLY A 142 4.80 -11.90 30.69
N GLN A 143 4.58 -12.33 29.45
CA GLN A 143 5.42 -11.93 28.32
C GLN A 143 5.10 -10.50 27.89
N GLU A 144 6.11 -9.65 27.89
CA GLU A 144 6.00 -8.31 27.31
C GLU A 144 6.00 -8.37 25.79
N ILE A 145 5.04 -7.69 25.17
CA ILE A 145 4.94 -7.56 23.70
C ILE A 145 4.65 -6.12 23.31
N ASP A 146 5.16 -5.72 22.14
CA ASP A 146 4.78 -4.47 21.48
C ASP A 146 3.36 -4.63 20.90
N LEU A 147 2.36 -4.13 21.62
CA LEU A 147 0.95 -4.21 21.20
C LEU A 147 0.69 -3.47 19.89
N ALA A 148 1.39 -2.37 19.62
CA ALA A 148 1.23 -1.61 18.39
C ALA A 148 1.74 -2.42 17.18
N ALA A 149 2.88 -3.08 17.31
CA ALA A 149 3.40 -3.98 16.29
C ALA A 149 2.51 -5.21 16.13
N TRP A 150 2.04 -5.80 17.23
CA TRP A 150 1.14 -6.94 17.22
C TRP A 150 -0.14 -6.66 16.42
N GLU A 151 -0.86 -5.60 16.77
CA GLU A 151 -2.07 -5.19 16.07
C GLU A 151 -1.81 -4.85 14.58
N ALA A 152 -0.71 -4.17 14.29
CA ALA A 152 -0.35 -3.80 12.92
C ALA A 152 -0.06 -5.03 12.06
N TYR A 153 0.57 -6.07 12.60
CA TYR A 153 0.96 -7.24 11.80
C TYR A 153 -0.18 -8.25 11.65
N ILE A 154 -1.03 -8.42 12.65
CA ILE A 154 -2.28 -9.18 12.49
C ILE A 154 -3.15 -8.53 11.41
N ALA A 155 -3.23 -7.20 11.40
CA ALA A 155 -4.01 -6.45 10.43
C ALA A 155 -3.48 -6.51 8.97
N LEU A 156 -2.32 -7.13 8.70
CA LEU A 156 -1.83 -7.33 7.33
C LEU A 156 -2.79 -8.16 6.48
N THR A 157 -3.48 -9.10 7.11
CA THR A 157 -4.47 -9.96 6.43
C THR A 157 -5.73 -9.22 6.00
N THR A 158 -6.00 -8.04 6.57
CA THR A 158 -7.16 -7.20 6.23
C THR A 158 -6.84 -6.13 5.17
N SER A 159 -5.69 -6.22 4.53
CA SER A 159 -5.34 -5.36 3.38
C SER A 159 -6.27 -5.65 2.19
N SER A 160 -6.54 -4.63 1.38
CA SER A 160 -7.28 -4.82 0.13
C SER A 160 -6.45 -5.68 -0.83
N ILE A 161 -6.87 -6.91 -1.07
CA ILE A 161 -6.20 -7.87 -1.93
C ILE A 161 -6.82 -7.82 -3.32
N ILE A 162 -5.99 -7.63 -4.35
CA ILE A 162 -6.43 -7.58 -5.74
C ILE A 162 -6.35 -8.93 -6.44
N ASP A 163 -5.40 -9.79 -6.02
CA ASP A 163 -5.20 -11.13 -6.52
C ASP A 163 -4.37 -11.95 -5.54
N THR A 164 -4.12 -13.22 -5.84
CA THR A 164 -3.35 -14.13 -4.98
C THR A 164 -2.35 -14.94 -5.79
N ILE A 165 -1.23 -15.29 -5.14
CA ILE A 165 -0.25 -16.24 -5.65
C ILE A 165 0.04 -17.31 -4.59
N GLU A 166 0.44 -18.49 -5.03
CA GLU A 166 0.81 -19.59 -4.15
C GLU A 166 2.34 -19.66 -4.00
N ILE A 167 2.82 -19.62 -2.76
CA ILE A 167 4.23 -19.77 -2.40
C ILE A 167 4.31 -20.72 -1.22
N ASN A 168 4.79 -21.93 -1.46
CA ASN A 168 4.93 -22.93 -0.42
C ASN A 168 6.18 -22.69 0.44
N PRO A 169 6.26 -23.21 1.67
CA PRO A 169 7.44 -23.02 2.52
C PRO A 169 8.76 -23.45 1.88
N GLU A 170 8.77 -24.51 1.06
CA GLU A 170 9.92 -24.97 0.29
C GLU A 170 10.35 -24.02 -0.84
N ASN A 171 9.48 -23.09 -1.22
CA ASN A 171 9.83 -22.09 -2.25
C ASN A 171 10.62 -20.90 -1.69
N ILE A 172 10.84 -20.85 -0.38
CA ILE A 172 11.39 -19.67 0.29
C ILE A 172 12.84 -19.92 0.69
N LEU A 173 13.71 -18.99 0.29
CA LEU A 173 15.06 -18.80 0.81
C LEU A 173 15.10 -17.52 1.65
N VAL A 174 15.45 -17.64 2.91
CA VAL A 174 15.65 -16.49 3.81
C VAL A 174 17.14 -16.25 3.95
N ILE A 175 17.61 -15.12 3.46
CA ILE A 175 19.00 -14.69 3.56
C ILE A 175 19.15 -13.65 4.66
N ASN A 176 20.35 -13.50 5.21
CA ASN A 176 20.65 -12.44 6.15
C ASN A 176 20.52 -11.08 5.44
N ASP A 177 19.89 -10.12 6.11
CA ASP A 177 19.91 -8.73 5.67
C ASP A 177 21.34 -8.17 5.83
N PHE A 178 21.66 -7.15 5.04
CA PHE A 178 22.92 -6.45 5.17
C PHE A 178 22.66 -5.09 5.81
N GLU A 179 23.40 -4.80 6.87
CA GLU A 179 23.31 -3.52 7.57
C GLU A 179 24.48 -2.63 7.17
N SER A 180 24.18 -1.46 6.63
CA SER A 180 25.14 -0.37 6.53
C SER A 180 25.28 0.28 7.90
N VAL A 181 26.49 0.30 8.45
CA VAL A 181 26.78 0.83 9.77
C VAL A 181 27.78 1.97 9.65
N PHE A 182 27.43 3.13 10.19
CA PHE A 182 28.34 4.28 10.24
C PHE A 182 28.05 5.14 11.48
N SER A 183 29.02 5.95 11.90
CA SER A 183 28.84 6.88 13.01
C SER A 183 28.73 8.30 12.49
N ASP A 184 27.77 9.06 13.03
CA ASP A 184 27.56 10.47 12.66
C ASP A 184 27.17 11.30 13.89
N ASP A 185 27.43 12.59 13.83
CA ASP A 185 27.02 13.56 14.84
C ASP A 185 25.56 13.96 14.61
N VAL A 186 24.68 13.56 15.49
CA VAL A 186 23.25 13.81 15.39
C VAL A 186 22.71 14.53 16.62
N ILE A 187 21.57 15.19 16.48
CA ILE A 187 20.79 15.67 17.63
C ILE A 187 19.96 14.50 18.17
N ALA A 188 20.47 13.85 19.18
CA ALA A 188 19.76 12.74 19.82
C ALA A 188 18.79 13.27 20.89
N THR A 189 17.55 12.78 20.85
CA THR A 189 16.54 13.06 21.88
C THR A 189 16.40 11.83 22.78
N ARG A 190 16.66 12.04 24.07
CA ARG A 190 16.61 11.00 25.11
C ARG A 190 15.72 11.45 26.28
N ILE A 191 15.29 10.50 27.07
CA ILE A 191 14.61 10.76 28.33
C ILE A 191 15.70 10.83 29.41
N ASP A 192 15.76 11.91 30.17
CA ASP A 192 16.66 12.06 31.34
C ASP A 192 16.14 11.29 32.57
N ASP A 193 16.95 11.24 33.62
CA ASP A 193 16.61 10.54 34.86
C ASP A 193 15.37 11.11 35.57
N ASN A 194 14.92 12.31 35.18
CA ASN A 194 13.70 12.96 35.69
C ASN A 194 12.49 12.75 34.78
N GLY A 195 12.59 11.91 33.72
CA GLY A 195 11.53 11.64 32.76
C GLY A 195 11.31 12.77 31.74
N ARG A 196 12.24 13.74 31.59
CA ARG A 196 12.13 14.86 30.65
C ARG A 196 12.84 14.51 29.34
N LEU A 197 12.23 14.92 28.22
CA LEU A 197 12.89 14.85 26.92
C LEU A 197 13.96 15.92 26.82
N ILE A 198 15.19 15.51 26.59
CA ILE A 198 16.34 16.37 26.30
C ILE A 198 16.91 16.04 24.92
N SER A 199 17.31 17.08 24.19
CA SER A 199 17.92 16.95 22.87
C SER A 199 19.31 17.58 22.91
N LYS A 200 20.35 16.80 22.56
CA LYS A 200 21.73 17.26 22.53
C LYS A 200 22.50 16.61 21.37
N PRO A 201 23.57 17.26 20.87
CA PRO A 201 24.48 16.63 19.93
C PRO A 201 25.15 15.40 20.57
N GLU A 202 25.09 14.29 19.90
CA GLU A 202 25.79 13.04 20.28
C GLU A 202 26.30 12.35 19.03
N GLN A 203 27.47 11.70 19.12
CA GLN A 203 27.91 10.76 18.11
C GLN A 203 27.17 9.44 18.31
N VAL A 204 26.44 9.02 17.27
CA VAL A 204 25.58 7.83 17.32
C VAL A 204 25.95 6.91 16.18
N GLU A 205 26.04 5.62 16.48
CA GLU A 205 26.12 4.58 15.45
C GLU A 205 24.74 4.43 14.79
N ILE A 206 24.71 4.65 13.48
CA ILE A 206 23.52 4.56 12.64
C ILE A 206 23.57 3.26 11.85
N LYS A 207 22.51 2.47 11.94
CA LYS A 207 22.35 1.19 11.22
C LYS A 207 21.19 1.28 10.26
N ASN A 208 21.41 0.97 9.01
CA ASN A 208 20.40 0.91 7.98
C ASN A 208 20.43 -0.46 7.30
N SER A 209 19.30 -1.15 7.34
CA SER A 209 19.10 -2.37 6.56
C SER A 209 18.95 -2.01 5.08
N ILE A 210 19.79 -2.60 4.23
CA ILE A 210 19.81 -2.29 2.79
C ILE A 210 18.58 -2.87 2.07
N TRP A 211 18.13 -4.06 2.50
CA TRP A 211 17.00 -4.76 1.88
C TRP A 211 15.75 -4.81 2.77
N ASP A 212 15.52 -3.76 3.57
CA ASP A 212 14.35 -3.69 4.46
C ASP A 212 13.03 -3.81 3.71
N GLY A 213 12.31 -4.91 3.97
CA GLY A 213 11.03 -5.19 3.34
C GLY A 213 11.10 -5.50 1.85
N GLN A 214 12.29 -5.81 1.32
CA GLN A 214 12.54 -6.21 -0.06
C GLN A 214 12.62 -7.73 -0.17
N SER A 215 12.11 -8.26 -1.28
CA SER A 215 12.28 -9.66 -1.68
C SER A 215 12.44 -9.76 -3.19
N LEU A 216 13.08 -10.83 -3.64
CA LEU A 216 13.14 -11.21 -5.05
C LEU A 216 12.16 -12.35 -5.29
N LEU A 217 11.31 -12.21 -6.28
CA LEU A 217 10.28 -13.19 -6.62
C LEU A 217 10.53 -13.69 -8.06
N ASP A 218 10.54 -15.00 -8.22
CA ASP A 218 10.82 -15.60 -9.54
C ASP A 218 9.79 -15.17 -10.58
N SER A 219 10.27 -14.89 -11.79
CA SER A 219 9.45 -14.44 -12.93
C SER A 219 8.29 -15.38 -13.25
N GLU A 220 8.41 -16.66 -12.95
CA GLU A 220 7.34 -17.64 -13.13
C GLU A 220 6.08 -17.29 -12.31
N LEU A 221 6.25 -16.66 -11.15
CA LEU A 221 5.15 -16.25 -10.28
C LEU A 221 4.52 -14.91 -10.66
N PHE A 222 5.04 -14.25 -11.70
CA PHE A 222 4.44 -13.04 -12.27
C PHE A 222 3.43 -13.30 -13.39
N THR A 223 2.97 -14.53 -13.56
CA THR A 223 1.95 -14.87 -14.58
C THR A 223 0.73 -13.96 -14.44
N GLY A 224 0.39 -13.27 -15.54
CA GLY A 224 -0.65 -12.22 -15.56
C GLY A 224 -0.17 -10.85 -15.10
N TYR A 225 1.05 -10.76 -14.56
CA TYR A 225 1.73 -9.55 -14.11
C TYR A 225 3.10 -9.36 -14.77
N ASP A 226 3.37 -10.04 -15.87
CA ASP A 226 4.67 -10.15 -16.53
C ASP A 226 5.29 -8.79 -16.91
N ARG A 227 4.44 -7.80 -17.17
CA ARG A 227 4.85 -6.43 -17.52
C ARG A 227 5.26 -5.56 -16.31
N TYR A 228 5.08 -6.06 -15.10
CA TYR A 228 5.38 -5.30 -13.89
C TYR A 228 6.67 -5.79 -13.25
N GLY A 229 7.44 -4.84 -12.73
CA GLY A 229 8.69 -5.11 -12.02
C GLY A 229 8.49 -5.43 -10.55
N MET A 230 7.30 -5.14 -9.97
CA MET A 230 7.09 -5.27 -8.54
C MET A 230 5.65 -5.63 -8.17
N LEU A 231 5.52 -6.56 -7.23
CA LEU A 231 4.29 -6.91 -6.53
C LEU A 231 4.44 -6.66 -5.02
N LEU A 232 3.44 -6.04 -4.42
CA LEU A 232 3.37 -5.90 -2.96
C LEU A 232 2.62 -7.10 -2.37
N LEU A 233 3.34 -8.01 -1.70
CA LEU A 233 2.76 -9.20 -1.11
C LEU A 233 2.43 -9.03 0.36
N ARG A 234 1.36 -9.68 0.78
CA ARG A 234 0.91 -9.81 2.18
C ARG A 234 0.54 -11.24 2.47
N ASN A 235 0.91 -11.67 3.66
CA ASN A 235 0.42 -12.88 4.30
C ASN A 235 0.35 -12.61 5.81
N ARG A 236 0.02 -13.61 6.62
CA ARG A 236 0.07 -13.52 8.09
C ARG A 236 1.50 -13.23 8.54
N PHE A 237 1.69 -12.08 9.17
CA PHE A 237 3.01 -11.60 9.63
C PHE A 237 4.07 -11.52 8.53
N PHE A 238 3.68 -11.44 7.25
CA PHE A 238 4.59 -11.19 6.14
C PHE A 238 4.19 -9.95 5.35
N LYS A 239 5.17 -9.11 5.06
CA LYS A 239 4.98 -7.87 4.32
C LYS A 239 6.23 -7.57 3.52
N SER A 240 6.14 -7.67 2.20
CA SER A 240 7.28 -7.39 1.33
C SER A 240 6.90 -6.74 0.02
N ALA A 241 7.83 -5.95 -0.53
CA ALA A 241 7.87 -5.56 -1.93
C ALA A 241 8.71 -6.60 -2.66
N CYS A 242 8.07 -7.35 -3.56
CA CYS A 242 8.68 -8.48 -4.26
C CYS A 242 8.96 -8.08 -5.70
N PHE A 243 10.24 -8.11 -6.08
CA PHE A 243 10.71 -7.67 -7.38
C PHE A 243 10.86 -8.83 -8.34
N ASN A 244 10.38 -8.65 -9.57
CA ASN A 244 10.44 -9.63 -10.64
C ASN A 244 11.91 -9.96 -10.98
N THR A 245 12.29 -11.21 -10.77
CA THR A 245 13.67 -11.65 -10.87
C THR A 245 13.73 -13.06 -11.46
N ASN A 246 14.56 -13.29 -12.46
CA ASN A 246 14.77 -14.63 -12.99
C ASN A 246 15.79 -15.39 -12.12
N ILE A 247 15.33 -15.85 -10.95
CA ILE A 247 16.16 -16.50 -9.91
C ILE A 247 16.80 -17.77 -10.48
N GLN A 248 16.04 -18.60 -11.15
CA GLN A 248 16.50 -19.87 -11.68
C GLN A 248 17.51 -19.71 -12.83
N TRP A 249 17.36 -18.66 -13.64
CA TRP A 249 18.36 -18.32 -14.65
C TRP A 249 19.67 -17.89 -14.00
N PHE A 250 19.63 -17.04 -12.96
CA PHE A 250 20.81 -16.60 -12.23
C PHE A 250 21.57 -17.76 -11.60
N PHE A 251 20.87 -18.68 -10.94
CA PHE A 251 21.49 -19.87 -10.36
C PHE A 251 22.21 -20.72 -11.42
N ARG A 252 21.57 -20.98 -12.54
CA ARG A 252 22.21 -21.71 -13.67
C ARG A 252 23.46 -21.00 -14.20
N GLN A 253 23.39 -19.66 -14.40
CA GLN A 253 24.54 -18.88 -14.86
C GLN A 253 25.73 -18.91 -13.89
N LYS A 254 25.47 -19.07 -12.60
CA LYS A 254 26.48 -19.14 -11.54
C LYS A 254 26.89 -20.58 -11.20
N GLY A 255 26.38 -21.58 -11.89
CA GLY A 255 26.69 -22.99 -11.65
C GLY A 255 26.15 -23.50 -10.30
N ILE A 256 25.09 -22.89 -9.76
CA ILE A 256 24.43 -23.34 -8.52
C ILE A 256 23.48 -24.47 -8.88
N THR A 257 23.78 -25.67 -8.38
CA THR A 257 23.03 -26.90 -8.69
C THR A 257 22.46 -27.59 -7.45
N SER A 258 22.81 -27.09 -6.25
CA SER A 258 22.36 -27.66 -4.98
C SER A 258 22.01 -26.56 -3.98
N VAL A 259 20.98 -26.83 -3.17
CA VAL A 259 20.57 -25.96 -2.07
C VAL A 259 21.70 -25.71 -1.06
N SER A 260 22.62 -26.67 -0.89
CA SER A 260 23.78 -26.53 0.01
C SER A 260 24.78 -25.44 -0.40
N GLN A 261 24.70 -24.94 -1.64
CA GLN A 261 25.52 -23.83 -2.14
C GLN A 261 24.89 -22.44 -1.83
N LEU A 262 23.70 -22.41 -1.25
CA LEU A 262 23.00 -21.16 -0.91
C LEU A 262 23.44 -20.62 0.45
N ASN A 263 23.56 -19.32 0.56
CA ASN A 263 23.86 -18.59 1.79
C ASN A 263 22.55 -18.09 2.43
N GLY A 264 21.91 -18.95 3.21
CA GLY A 264 20.65 -18.62 3.86
C GLY A 264 19.97 -19.85 4.43
N TYR A 265 18.75 -19.67 4.91
CA TYR A 265 17.93 -20.75 5.43
C TYR A 265 16.78 -21.08 4.48
N THR A 266 16.63 -22.36 4.15
CA THR A 266 15.51 -22.89 3.39
C THR A 266 15.25 -24.34 3.80
N ILE A 267 14.02 -24.78 3.59
CA ILE A 267 13.62 -26.19 3.73
C ILE A 267 13.47 -26.89 2.38
N ALA A 268 13.78 -26.18 1.29
CA ALA A 268 13.80 -26.74 -0.06
C ALA A 268 14.77 -27.93 -0.16
N LYS A 269 14.40 -28.91 -0.94
CA LYS A 269 15.27 -30.05 -1.25
C LYS A 269 16.00 -29.91 -2.57
N ARG A 270 15.45 -29.14 -3.49
CA ARG A 270 15.97 -28.92 -4.83
C ARG A 270 16.12 -27.41 -5.07
N ILE A 271 17.10 -27.06 -5.87
CA ILE A 271 17.38 -25.66 -6.21
C ILE A 271 16.24 -25.01 -7.00
N GLU A 272 15.55 -25.82 -7.84
CA GLU A 272 14.45 -25.39 -8.68
C GLU A 272 13.21 -25.01 -7.88
N ASP A 273 13.10 -25.47 -6.64
CA ASP A 273 11.97 -25.15 -5.77
C ASP A 273 12.04 -23.70 -5.25
N ILE A 274 13.22 -23.06 -5.26
CA ILE A 274 13.39 -21.68 -4.75
C ILE A 274 12.72 -20.68 -5.73
N LYS A 275 11.69 -19.98 -5.23
CA LYS A 275 10.91 -18.99 -5.98
C LYS A 275 10.86 -17.62 -5.31
N LEU A 276 11.18 -17.55 -4.02
CA LEU A 276 11.19 -16.31 -3.23
C LEU A 276 12.47 -16.24 -2.43
N ILE A 277 13.28 -15.20 -2.65
CA ILE A 277 14.42 -14.85 -1.79
C ILE A 277 13.99 -13.63 -0.96
N THR A 278 14.05 -13.74 0.36
CA THR A 278 13.59 -12.71 1.29
C THR A 278 14.54 -12.53 2.46
N THR A 279 14.32 -11.47 3.23
CA THR A 279 15.11 -11.17 4.43
C THR A 279 14.24 -11.22 5.69
N PRO A 280 14.83 -11.36 6.88
CA PRO A 280 14.12 -11.32 8.15
C PRO A 280 13.23 -10.06 8.32
N SER A 281 13.62 -8.94 7.73
CA SER A 281 12.86 -7.69 7.81
C SER A 281 11.47 -7.78 7.18
N SER A 282 11.26 -8.65 6.19
CA SER A 282 9.95 -8.92 5.59
C SER A 282 9.08 -9.83 6.46
N ILE A 283 9.68 -10.68 7.31
CA ILE A 283 9.02 -11.68 8.14
C ILE A 283 8.74 -11.10 9.52
N LYS A 284 7.60 -10.42 9.67
CA LYS A 284 7.23 -9.73 10.92
C LYS A 284 6.95 -10.71 12.09
N TYR A 285 6.79 -11.98 11.78
CA TYR A 285 6.67 -13.07 12.75
C TYR A 285 7.85 -13.18 13.69
N LEU A 286 9.06 -12.86 13.21
CA LEU A 286 10.30 -12.97 13.98
C LEU A 286 10.37 -12.08 15.22
N LYS A 287 9.46 -11.11 15.35
CA LYS A 287 9.30 -10.33 16.59
C LYS A 287 8.61 -11.13 17.71
N PHE A 288 7.96 -12.22 17.40
CA PHE A 288 7.10 -12.97 18.32
C PHE A 288 7.41 -14.48 18.37
N GLY A 289 8.18 -14.98 17.42
CA GLY A 289 8.51 -16.40 17.29
C GLY A 289 9.73 -16.64 16.38
N SER A 290 10.02 -17.92 16.13
CA SER A 290 11.16 -18.33 15.30
C SER A 290 10.79 -18.46 13.82
N LEU A 291 11.80 -18.45 12.94
CA LEU A 291 11.64 -18.68 11.51
C LEU A 291 10.99 -20.04 11.22
N GLN A 292 11.42 -21.09 11.91
CA GLN A 292 10.85 -22.43 11.74
C GLN A 292 9.36 -22.45 12.09
N GLN A 293 8.99 -21.82 13.21
CA GLN A 293 7.57 -21.74 13.60
C GLN A 293 6.73 -20.98 12.56
N TRP A 294 7.30 -19.95 11.93
CA TRP A 294 6.60 -19.24 10.85
C TRP A 294 6.39 -20.14 9.64
N LEU A 295 7.43 -20.84 9.18
CA LEU A 295 7.34 -21.77 8.05
C LEU A 295 6.35 -22.91 8.33
N ASP A 296 6.35 -23.47 9.53
CA ASP A 296 5.43 -24.55 9.93
C ASP A 296 3.95 -24.12 9.94
N ASN A 297 3.70 -22.82 10.14
CA ASN A 297 2.35 -22.26 10.18
C ASN A 297 2.03 -21.42 8.92
N LEU A 298 2.91 -21.37 7.94
CA LEU A 298 2.71 -20.56 6.74
C LEU A 298 1.49 -21.05 5.95
N ASP A 299 0.61 -20.13 5.61
CA ASP A 299 -0.41 -20.34 4.59
C ASP A 299 0.23 -20.11 3.23
N PRO A 300 0.17 -21.04 2.27
CA PRO A 300 0.83 -20.89 0.98
C PRO A 300 0.21 -19.78 0.10
N ILE A 301 -0.96 -19.27 0.47
CA ILE A 301 -1.63 -18.25 -0.32
C ILE A 301 -1.21 -16.85 0.13
N PHE A 302 -0.48 -16.16 -0.73
CA PHE A 302 -0.08 -14.77 -0.55
C PHE A 302 -1.00 -13.83 -1.30
N GLY A 303 -1.45 -12.77 -0.65
CA GLY A 303 -2.28 -11.74 -1.28
C GLY A 303 -1.43 -10.67 -1.96
N ILE A 304 -1.74 -10.38 -3.21
CA ILE A 304 -1.22 -9.23 -3.95
C ILE A 304 -2.10 -8.03 -3.59
N VAL A 305 -1.53 -7.01 -2.95
CA VAL A 305 -2.28 -5.80 -2.58
C VAL A 305 -2.06 -4.66 -3.56
N LYS A 306 -0.95 -4.70 -4.28
CA LYS A 306 -0.58 -3.67 -5.25
C LYS A 306 0.50 -4.20 -6.19
N HIS A 307 0.46 -3.77 -7.43
CA HIS A 307 1.57 -3.90 -8.38
C HIS A 307 2.20 -2.52 -8.66
N GLU A 308 3.30 -2.51 -9.37
CA GLU A 308 3.91 -1.29 -9.88
C GLU A 308 2.88 -0.50 -10.71
N LYS A 309 2.91 0.83 -10.55
CA LYS A 309 2.08 1.72 -11.35
C LYS A 309 2.96 2.48 -12.36
N PRO A 310 2.60 2.45 -13.64
CA PRO A 310 3.30 3.29 -14.61
C PRO A 310 3.09 4.76 -14.29
N THR A 311 4.07 5.58 -14.64
CA THR A 311 3.96 7.04 -14.54
C THR A 311 2.92 7.56 -15.53
N HIS A 312 2.06 8.49 -15.08
CA HIS A 312 0.82 8.81 -15.76
C HIS A 312 0.92 9.81 -16.89
N TYR A 313 1.86 10.77 -16.85
CA TYR A 313 1.89 11.88 -17.79
C TYR A 313 3.00 11.73 -18.84
N PHE A 314 2.68 12.08 -20.10
CA PHE A 314 3.65 12.21 -21.20
C PHE A 314 4.61 11.01 -21.30
N ASP A 315 4.07 9.81 -21.42
CA ASP A 315 4.80 8.54 -21.46
C ASP A 315 5.75 8.34 -20.26
N GLY A 316 5.34 8.92 -19.10
CA GLY A 316 6.09 8.88 -17.86
C GLY A 316 7.28 9.83 -17.79
N ARG A 317 7.34 10.83 -18.64
CA ARG A 317 8.37 11.87 -18.57
C ARG A 317 8.04 12.98 -17.59
N LEU A 318 6.75 13.26 -17.39
CA LEU A 318 6.28 14.26 -16.45
C LEU A 318 5.48 13.60 -15.33
N VAL A 319 5.58 14.15 -14.13
CA VAL A 319 4.86 13.72 -12.94
C VAL A 319 4.50 14.90 -12.07
N GLN A 320 3.38 14.84 -11.36
CA GLN A 320 3.07 15.78 -10.29
C GLN A 320 3.86 15.40 -9.04
N THR A 321 4.60 16.35 -8.47
CA THR A 321 5.42 16.14 -7.27
C THR A 321 4.55 15.83 -6.06
N HIS A 322 5.15 15.23 -5.02
CA HIS A 322 4.57 15.25 -3.68
C HIS A 322 4.67 16.67 -3.09
N TYR A 323 3.62 17.13 -2.42
CA TYR A 323 3.55 18.50 -1.87
C TYR A 323 4.71 18.88 -0.93
N GLN A 324 5.31 17.89 -0.25
CA GLN A 324 6.42 18.12 0.66
C GLN A 324 7.71 18.57 -0.06
N LEU A 325 7.87 18.25 -1.35
CA LEU A 325 9.04 18.69 -2.11
C LEU A 325 9.11 20.23 -2.14
N ILE A 326 8.01 20.90 -2.47
CA ILE A 326 7.95 22.37 -2.47
C ILE A 326 8.27 22.96 -1.10
N ASN A 327 7.77 22.33 -0.03
CA ASN A 327 8.05 22.81 1.32
C ASN A 327 9.52 22.69 1.72
N SER A 328 10.28 21.85 1.03
CA SER A 328 11.70 21.61 1.30
C SER A 328 12.62 22.46 0.40
N LEU A 329 12.08 23.07 -0.67
CA LEU A 329 12.83 23.93 -1.56
C LEU A 329 12.81 25.38 -1.04
N GLN A 330 13.96 26.02 -1.13
CA GLN A 330 14.10 27.46 -0.84
C GLN A 330 14.26 28.20 -2.18
N LEU A 331 13.14 28.56 -2.80
CA LEU A 331 13.09 29.22 -4.09
C LEU A 331 12.80 30.72 -3.92
N THR A 332 13.47 31.55 -4.71
CA THR A 332 13.07 32.95 -4.93
C THR A 332 11.73 33.00 -5.67
N TYR A 333 11.15 34.19 -5.79
CA TYR A 333 9.89 34.34 -6.52
C TYR A 333 10.06 34.01 -8.01
N GLU A 334 11.15 34.46 -8.62
CA GLU A 334 11.49 34.22 -10.02
C GLU A 334 11.72 32.71 -10.29
N GLU A 335 12.48 32.05 -9.44
CA GLU A 335 12.70 30.59 -9.54
C GLU A 335 11.39 29.82 -9.38
N MET A 336 10.49 30.28 -8.51
CA MET A 336 9.16 29.67 -8.34
C MET A 336 8.30 29.83 -9.60
N GLU A 337 8.32 31.01 -10.25
CA GLU A 337 7.60 31.20 -11.51
C GLU A 337 8.12 30.26 -12.60
N GLU A 338 9.42 30.11 -12.74
CA GLU A 338 10.03 29.20 -13.70
C GLU A 338 9.68 27.73 -13.38
N PHE A 339 9.75 27.36 -12.10
CA PHE A 339 9.40 26.02 -11.63
C PHE A 339 7.93 25.66 -11.89
N LEU A 340 7.02 26.63 -11.77
CA LEU A 340 5.59 26.42 -12.00
C LEU A 340 5.18 26.46 -13.46
N LYS A 341 6.01 27.03 -14.34
CA LYS A 341 5.68 27.24 -15.75
C LYS A 341 5.16 26.01 -16.47
N PRO A 342 5.78 24.81 -16.37
CA PRO A 342 5.24 23.61 -17.02
C PRO A 342 3.81 23.26 -16.56
N SER A 343 3.48 23.51 -15.29
CA SER A 343 2.15 23.28 -14.75
C SER A 343 1.12 24.28 -15.28
N ILE A 344 1.53 25.54 -15.44
CA ILE A 344 0.69 26.62 -15.96
C ILE A 344 0.42 26.40 -17.46
N ASP A 345 1.46 26.06 -18.22
CA ASP A 345 1.33 25.74 -19.64
C ASP A 345 0.41 24.53 -19.85
N TYR A 346 0.52 23.54 -18.99
CA TYR A 346 -0.36 22.37 -19.04
C TYR A 346 -1.82 22.71 -18.71
N ILE A 347 -2.07 23.61 -17.77
CA ILE A 347 -3.43 24.12 -17.50
C ILE A 347 -4.00 24.84 -18.73
N HIS A 348 -3.19 25.60 -19.43
CA HIS A 348 -3.60 26.25 -20.68
C HIS A 348 -4.00 25.20 -21.72
N LEU A 349 -3.17 24.19 -21.93
CA LEU A 349 -3.45 23.09 -22.87
C LEU A 349 -4.71 22.31 -22.48
N LEU A 350 -4.95 22.04 -21.19
CA LEU A 350 -6.19 21.42 -20.72
C LEU A 350 -7.44 22.27 -21.00
N ASN A 351 -7.30 23.59 -21.11
CA ASN A 351 -8.42 24.48 -21.44
C ASN A 351 -8.68 24.60 -22.94
N THR A 352 -7.64 24.47 -23.78
CA THR A 352 -7.71 24.75 -25.22
C THR A 352 -7.76 23.50 -26.09
N GLU A 353 -7.09 22.41 -25.65
CA GLU A 353 -6.82 21.23 -26.46
C GLU A 353 -7.58 19.99 -26.00
N PRO A 354 -8.67 19.57 -26.68
CA PRO A 354 -9.40 18.36 -26.33
C PRO A 354 -8.56 17.07 -26.38
N ALA A 355 -7.55 17.02 -27.27
CA ALA A 355 -6.63 15.91 -27.36
C ALA A 355 -5.79 15.76 -26.08
N VAL A 356 -5.42 16.87 -25.43
CA VAL A 356 -4.71 16.86 -24.15
C VAL A 356 -5.61 16.35 -23.03
N ILE A 357 -6.88 16.74 -23.00
CA ILE A 357 -7.85 16.18 -22.06
C ILE A 357 -7.99 14.67 -22.25
N ARG A 358 -8.16 14.22 -23.50
CA ARG A 358 -8.27 12.80 -23.81
C ARG A 358 -7.05 12.00 -23.35
N ASN A 359 -5.86 12.56 -23.56
CA ASN A 359 -4.61 11.95 -23.09
C ASN A 359 -4.53 11.94 -21.55
N HIS A 360 -4.90 13.06 -20.90
CA HIS A 360 -4.88 13.20 -19.44
C HIS A 360 -5.77 12.16 -18.75
N ILE A 361 -7.00 11.95 -19.22
CA ILE A 361 -7.96 11.02 -18.61
C ILE A 361 -7.71 9.55 -18.97
N ARG A 362 -6.90 9.29 -20.01
CA ARG A 362 -6.53 7.94 -20.41
C ARG A 362 -5.77 7.19 -19.31
N TYR A 363 -4.89 7.88 -18.61
CA TYR A 363 -3.99 7.28 -17.65
C TYR A 363 -4.60 7.02 -16.26
N PRO A 364 -5.42 7.91 -15.67
CA PRO A 364 -6.06 7.65 -14.38
C PRO A 364 -7.07 6.51 -14.38
N SER A 365 -7.71 6.25 -15.53
CA SER A 365 -8.78 5.26 -15.62
C SER A 365 -8.29 3.84 -15.92
N LYS A 366 -6.98 3.62 -16.17
CA LYS A 366 -6.53 2.32 -16.69
C LYS A 366 -5.31 1.74 -15.98
N ASP A 367 -5.58 1.01 -14.95
CA ASP A 367 -4.80 -0.18 -14.61
C ASP A 367 -5.14 -1.37 -15.57
N ASP A 368 -6.17 -1.24 -16.41
CA ASP A 368 -6.66 -2.30 -17.30
C ASP A 368 -6.76 -1.86 -18.77
N TRP A 369 -5.71 -2.10 -19.52
CA TRP A 369 -5.69 -1.97 -20.99
C TRP A 369 -6.64 -2.95 -21.70
N HIS A 370 -7.17 -3.94 -20.97
CA HIS A 370 -7.92 -5.08 -21.50
C HIS A 370 -9.42 -5.06 -21.13
N LEU A 371 -9.95 -4.02 -20.50
CA LEU A 371 -11.38 -3.96 -20.27
C LEU A 371 -12.14 -3.87 -21.60
N PRO A 372 -13.04 -4.82 -21.87
CA PRO A 372 -13.87 -4.79 -23.05
C PRO A 372 -14.69 -3.49 -23.09
N MET A 373 -14.98 -3.03 -24.31
CA MET A 373 -15.74 -1.79 -24.60
C MET A 373 -17.09 -1.67 -23.86
N THR A 374 -17.56 -2.71 -23.23
CA THR A 374 -18.84 -2.79 -22.51
C THR A 374 -18.80 -2.34 -21.06
N ALA A 375 -17.60 -2.17 -20.47
CA ALA A 375 -17.46 -1.75 -19.08
C ALA A 375 -17.04 -0.28 -18.99
N LEU A 376 -18.00 0.63 -19.19
CA LEU A 376 -17.83 2.05 -18.88
C LEU A 376 -18.09 2.24 -17.39
N GLU A 377 -17.06 2.20 -16.58
CA GLU A 377 -17.17 2.27 -15.12
C GLU A 377 -17.07 3.70 -14.58
N SER A 378 -16.59 4.65 -15.37
CA SER A 378 -16.39 6.03 -14.90
C SER A 378 -16.80 7.10 -15.91
N LYS A 379 -17.05 8.31 -15.40
CA LYS A 379 -17.26 9.51 -16.23
C LYS A 379 -16.08 9.76 -17.17
N ASN A 380 -14.85 9.45 -16.74
CA ASN A 380 -13.63 9.59 -17.54
C ASN A 380 -13.66 8.66 -18.77
N ASP A 381 -14.09 7.41 -18.60
CA ASP A 381 -14.14 6.43 -19.70
C ASP A 381 -15.16 6.85 -20.76
N ILE A 382 -16.30 7.37 -20.31
CA ILE A 382 -17.34 7.90 -21.23
C ILE A 382 -16.76 9.05 -22.05
N VAL A 383 -16.16 10.05 -21.39
CA VAL A 383 -15.59 11.23 -22.07
C VAL A 383 -14.44 10.83 -22.98
N TYR A 384 -13.55 9.92 -22.55
CA TYR A 384 -12.45 9.39 -23.36
C TYR A 384 -12.95 8.76 -24.66
N LYS A 385 -14.00 7.95 -24.58
CA LYS A 385 -14.59 7.31 -25.77
C LYS A 385 -15.28 8.31 -26.69
N LEU A 386 -16.10 9.20 -26.12
CA LEU A 386 -16.81 10.21 -26.89
C LEU A 386 -15.86 11.15 -27.62
N LEU A 387 -14.77 11.56 -26.99
CA LEU A 387 -13.70 12.36 -27.64
C LEU A 387 -12.98 11.61 -28.79
N GLY A 388 -12.96 10.27 -28.71
CA GLY A 388 -12.39 9.45 -29.77
C GLY A 388 -13.32 9.15 -30.93
N LEU A 389 -14.64 9.24 -30.72
CA LEU A 389 -15.66 8.90 -31.70
C LEU A 389 -16.19 10.11 -32.48
N ASN A 390 -16.22 11.30 -31.84
CA ASN A 390 -16.81 12.47 -32.44
C ASN A 390 -16.14 13.76 -31.93
N GLU A 391 -15.41 14.45 -32.79
CA GLU A 391 -14.73 15.69 -32.48
C GLU A 391 -15.71 16.79 -32.01
N ARG A 392 -16.95 16.82 -32.54
CA ARG A 392 -17.97 17.78 -32.15
C ARG A 392 -18.50 17.58 -30.73
N PHE A 393 -18.12 16.48 -30.06
CA PHE A 393 -18.43 16.30 -28.64
C PHE A 393 -17.88 17.45 -27.78
N CYS A 394 -16.79 18.08 -28.24
CA CYS A 394 -16.20 19.24 -27.56
C CYS A 394 -17.12 20.48 -27.50
N GLU A 395 -18.12 20.57 -28.38
CA GLU A 395 -19.09 21.66 -28.43
C GLU A 395 -20.21 21.48 -27.40
N THR A 396 -20.30 20.31 -26.77
CA THR A 396 -21.38 19.97 -25.85
C THR A 396 -21.22 20.60 -24.46
N LYS A 397 -22.34 20.85 -23.80
CA LYS A 397 -22.37 21.31 -22.39
C LYS A 397 -21.71 20.28 -21.47
N LEU A 398 -21.93 18.99 -21.71
CA LEU A 398 -21.34 17.90 -20.92
C LEU A 398 -19.81 17.95 -20.92
N TYR A 399 -19.22 18.13 -22.10
CA TYR A 399 -17.77 18.27 -22.22
C TYR A 399 -17.26 19.54 -21.52
N SER A 400 -17.94 20.67 -21.72
CA SER A 400 -17.55 21.96 -21.10
C SER A 400 -17.55 21.87 -19.57
N GLU A 401 -18.56 21.23 -18.97
CA GLU A 401 -18.64 20.99 -17.54
C GLU A 401 -17.52 20.05 -17.06
N PHE A 402 -17.31 18.96 -17.80
CA PHE A 402 -16.24 18.00 -17.49
C PHE A 402 -14.87 18.67 -17.51
N ARG A 403 -14.56 19.42 -18.60
CA ARG A 403 -13.28 20.15 -18.73
C ARG A 403 -13.08 21.11 -17.56
N ARG A 404 -14.09 21.92 -17.22
CA ARG A 404 -14.03 22.85 -16.09
C ARG A 404 -13.73 22.17 -14.77
N ASP A 405 -14.35 21.03 -14.50
CA ASP A 405 -14.14 20.29 -13.26
C ASP A 405 -12.74 19.66 -13.20
N LEU A 406 -12.27 19.11 -14.32
CA LEU A 406 -10.94 18.55 -14.46
C LEU A 406 -9.86 19.62 -14.24
N VAL A 407 -9.97 20.77 -14.91
CA VAL A 407 -9.04 21.89 -14.74
C VAL A 407 -9.06 22.42 -13.30
N ARG A 408 -10.24 22.56 -12.71
CA ARG A 408 -10.37 22.98 -11.31
C ARG A 408 -9.67 22.00 -10.37
N SER A 409 -9.80 20.71 -10.60
CA SER A 409 -9.12 19.66 -9.81
C SER A 409 -7.60 19.76 -9.96
N PHE A 410 -7.10 19.95 -11.19
CA PHE A 410 -5.68 20.11 -11.44
C PHE A 410 -5.10 21.38 -10.77
N VAL A 411 -5.79 22.50 -10.90
CA VAL A 411 -5.41 23.78 -10.24
C VAL A 411 -5.45 23.63 -8.72
N LYS A 412 -6.43 22.92 -8.17
CA LYS A 412 -6.50 22.63 -6.73
C LYS A 412 -5.28 21.83 -6.27
N ASN A 413 -4.89 20.80 -7.01
CA ASN A 413 -3.70 20.00 -6.70
C ASN A 413 -2.43 20.84 -6.80
N LEU A 414 -2.30 21.69 -7.81
CA LEU A 414 -1.16 22.60 -7.95
C LEU A 414 -1.06 23.57 -6.75
N LYS A 415 -2.18 24.15 -6.31
CA LYS A 415 -2.25 25.00 -5.12
C LYS A 415 -1.87 24.24 -3.82
N CYS A 416 -2.03 22.94 -3.81
CA CYS A 416 -1.59 22.07 -2.72
C CYS A 416 -0.14 21.61 -2.85
N GLY A 417 0.64 22.14 -3.81
CA GLY A 417 2.06 21.85 -3.97
C GLY A 417 2.37 20.66 -4.89
N HIS A 418 1.40 20.16 -5.66
CA HIS A 418 1.62 19.09 -6.64
C HIS A 418 2.00 19.71 -8.00
N VAL A 419 3.27 20.01 -8.18
CA VAL A 419 3.83 20.65 -9.37
C VAL A 419 4.22 19.62 -10.42
N LEU A 420 3.98 19.93 -11.69
CA LEU A 420 4.37 19.08 -12.80
C LEU A 420 5.85 19.28 -13.11
N VAL A 421 6.62 18.21 -13.02
CA VAL A 421 8.08 18.22 -13.27
C VAL A 421 8.49 17.09 -14.20
N ASN A 422 9.66 17.24 -14.82
CA ASN A 422 10.32 16.15 -15.53
C ASN A 422 10.84 15.14 -14.48
N GLY A 423 10.27 13.95 -14.48
CA GLY A 423 10.59 12.93 -13.50
C GLY A 423 9.56 11.81 -13.46
N ASN A 424 9.72 10.91 -12.52
CA ASN A 424 8.75 9.84 -12.25
C ASN A 424 8.70 9.47 -10.77
N TYR A 425 7.66 8.75 -10.39
CA TYR A 425 7.62 8.02 -9.13
C TYR A 425 8.25 6.64 -9.34
N SER A 426 9.23 6.35 -8.52
CA SER A 426 9.94 5.06 -8.54
C SER A 426 9.87 4.39 -7.18
N THR A 427 9.97 3.07 -7.16
CA THR A 427 10.17 2.33 -5.92
C THR A 427 11.67 2.28 -5.63
N LEU A 428 12.07 2.84 -4.49
CA LEU A 428 13.44 2.75 -4.02
C LEU A 428 13.70 1.35 -3.49
N LEU A 429 14.73 0.70 -4.00
CA LEU A 429 15.16 -0.63 -3.55
C LEU A 429 16.68 -0.70 -3.46
N GLY A 430 17.17 -1.55 -2.57
CA GLY A 430 18.57 -1.96 -2.55
C GLY A 430 18.88 -2.80 -3.80
N ASN A 431 20.14 -2.79 -4.24
CA ASN A 431 20.52 -3.44 -5.48
C ASN A 431 20.15 -4.95 -5.49
N PRO A 432 19.25 -5.41 -6.37
CA PRO A 432 18.81 -6.79 -6.41
C PRO A 432 19.92 -7.77 -6.85
N LEU A 433 20.91 -7.31 -7.61
CA LEU A 433 22.06 -8.15 -7.97
C LEU A 433 22.93 -8.45 -6.74
N GLU A 434 23.17 -7.47 -5.87
CA GLU A 434 23.86 -7.67 -4.61
C GLU A 434 23.13 -8.69 -3.72
N MET A 435 21.79 -8.62 -3.68
CA MET A 435 20.97 -9.57 -2.97
C MET A 435 21.07 -10.99 -3.54
N LEU A 436 21.12 -11.15 -4.88
CA LEU A 436 21.35 -12.44 -5.54
C LEU A 436 22.76 -12.99 -5.25
N TYR A 437 23.80 -12.15 -5.33
CA TYR A 437 25.16 -12.58 -4.99
C TYR A 437 25.31 -12.93 -3.51
N ASN A 438 24.61 -12.22 -2.62
CA ASN A 438 24.55 -12.58 -1.21
C ASN A 438 23.86 -13.94 -1.00
N ALA A 439 22.81 -14.24 -1.74
CA ALA A 439 22.10 -15.51 -1.66
C ALA A 439 22.96 -16.73 -2.04
N ILE A 440 24.04 -16.53 -2.80
CA ILE A 440 25.02 -17.58 -3.15
C ILE A 440 26.37 -17.41 -2.45
N GLY A 441 26.46 -16.53 -1.44
CA GLY A 441 27.67 -16.29 -0.65
C GLY A 441 28.83 -15.64 -1.41
N SER A 442 28.56 -14.99 -2.55
CA SER A 442 29.60 -14.40 -3.42
C SER A 442 29.68 -12.89 -3.33
N TRP A 443 28.86 -12.24 -2.52
CA TRP A 443 28.91 -10.79 -2.34
C TRP A 443 29.89 -10.41 -1.22
N ASN A 444 30.73 -9.42 -1.48
CA ASN A 444 31.76 -8.95 -0.56
C ASN A 444 31.32 -7.84 0.40
N GLY A 445 30.05 -7.40 0.31
CA GLY A 445 29.50 -6.31 1.13
C GLY A 445 29.75 -4.91 0.56
N GLU A 446 30.36 -4.78 -0.61
CA GLU A 446 30.60 -3.49 -1.27
C GLU A 446 29.48 -3.18 -2.29
N SER A 447 29.11 -1.90 -2.38
CA SER A 447 28.11 -1.46 -3.36
C SER A 447 28.63 -1.59 -4.79
N MET A 448 27.88 -2.27 -5.63
CA MET A 448 28.19 -2.39 -7.07
C MET A 448 27.90 -1.11 -7.85
N LEU A 449 27.05 -0.22 -7.34
CA LEU A 449 26.72 1.05 -8.01
C LEU A 449 27.64 2.21 -7.59
N GLY A 450 28.28 2.11 -6.43
CA GLY A 450 29.04 3.21 -5.84
C GLY A 450 28.17 4.28 -5.15
N ILE A 451 28.83 5.12 -4.37
CA ILE A 451 28.18 6.16 -3.57
C ILE A 451 27.59 7.26 -4.46
N GLY A 452 26.37 7.68 -4.17
CA GLY A 452 25.68 8.74 -4.90
C GLY A 452 25.10 8.34 -6.26
N ASN A 453 25.25 7.08 -6.65
CA ASN A 453 24.71 6.57 -7.91
C ASN A 453 23.40 5.83 -7.70
N VAL A 454 22.54 5.93 -8.72
CA VAL A 454 21.30 5.17 -8.83
C VAL A 454 21.23 4.53 -10.23
N CYS A 455 20.47 3.46 -10.35
CA CYS A 455 20.23 2.82 -11.64
C CYS A 455 18.74 2.84 -11.95
N SER A 456 18.38 3.50 -13.04
CA SER A 456 17.02 3.53 -13.57
C SER A 456 17.05 3.53 -15.08
N THR A 457 16.39 2.56 -15.70
CA THR A 457 16.26 2.47 -17.17
C THR A 457 15.44 3.61 -17.77
N ARG A 458 14.85 4.47 -16.93
CA ARG A 458 14.03 5.60 -17.32
C ARG A 458 14.84 6.81 -17.75
N PHE A 459 16.04 6.98 -17.21
CA PHE A 459 16.91 8.11 -17.40
C PHE A 459 18.18 7.69 -18.15
N CYS A 460 18.82 8.65 -18.79
CA CYS A 460 20.09 8.39 -19.50
C CYS A 460 21.23 8.16 -18.52
N ASP A 461 22.20 7.32 -18.92
CA ASP A 461 23.45 7.16 -18.18
C ASP A 461 24.17 8.50 -18.04
N GLY A 462 24.70 8.76 -16.88
CA GLY A 462 25.35 10.00 -16.53
C GLY A 462 24.45 11.17 -16.20
N GLN A 463 23.13 11.02 -16.30
CA GLN A 463 22.17 12.08 -15.97
C GLN A 463 22.13 12.33 -14.46
N GLU A 464 22.20 13.61 -14.07
CA GLU A 464 21.97 14.04 -12.70
C GLU A 464 20.48 14.04 -12.38
N LEU A 465 20.12 13.48 -11.24
CA LEU A 465 18.75 13.31 -10.78
C LEU A 465 18.61 13.81 -9.35
N LEU A 466 17.53 14.54 -9.06
CA LEU A 466 17.12 14.85 -7.70
C LEU A 466 16.23 13.73 -7.16
N GLY A 467 16.79 12.87 -6.33
CA GLY A 467 16.05 11.85 -5.60
C GLY A 467 15.36 12.44 -4.37
N SER A 468 14.08 12.18 -4.20
CA SER A 468 13.28 12.70 -3.10
C SER A 468 12.42 11.60 -2.51
N ARG A 469 12.53 11.38 -1.18
CA ARG A 469 11.79 10.35 -0.44
C ARG A 469 10.87 10.98 0.61
N SER A 470 9.58 10.75 0.50
CA SER A 470 8.61 11.17 1.52
C SER A 470 8.61 10.20 2.74
N PRO A 471 8.42 10.70 3.98
CA PRO A 471 8.20 12.09 4.37
C PRO A 471 9.48 12.92 4.40
N HIS A 472 9.41 14.20 3.97
CA HIS A 472 10.53 15.15 4.00
C HIS A 472 10.64 15.78 5.38
N VAL A 473 11.18 15.06 6.33
CA VAL A 473 11.38 15.55 7.71
C VAL A 473 12.76 16.14 7.94
N THR A 474 13.70 15.81 7.06
CA THR A 474 15.07 16.34 7.05
C THR A 474 15.56 16.53 5.62
N MET A 475 16.63 17.31 5.43
CA MET A 475 17.29 17.46 4.12
C MET A 475 17.89 16.15 3.60
N GLY A 476 18.19 15.18 4.46
CA GLY A 476 18.64 13.84 4.06
C GLY A 476 17.62 13.02 3.26
N ASN A 477 16.37 13.49 3.18
CA ASN A 477 15.36 12.89 2.30
C ASN A 477 15.39 13.42 0.86
N ILE A 478 16.29 14.33 0.54
CA ILE A 478 16.54 14.88 -0.80
C ILE A 478 18.02 14.68 -1.11
N LEU A 479 18.32 14.01 -2.20
CA LEU A 479 19.68 13.66 -2.58
C LEU A 479 19.89 13.91 -4.06
N LEU A 480 20.99 14.58 -4.40
CA LEU A 480 21.49 14.66 -5.78
C LEU A 480 22.22 13.34 -6.09
N THR A 481 21.80 12.68 -7.14
CA THR A 481 22.30 11.38 -7.56
C THR A 481 22.65 11.39 -9.04
N LYS A 482 23.47 10.44 -9.47
CA LYS A 482 23.82 10.23 -10.86
C LYS A 482 23.27 8.88 -11.31
N ASN A 483 22.56 8.86 -12.45
CA ASN A 483 22.11 7.59 -13.04
C ASN A 483 23.28 6.87 -13.71
N VAL A 484 23.41 5.56 -13.49
CA VAL A 484 24.46 4.69 -14.06
C VAL A 484 23.87 3.37 -14.51
#